data_08227748d9baa6ce34f47f5cb08571b6
#
_entry.id   08227748d9baa6ce34f47f5cb08571b6
#
_cell.length_a   1.000
_cell.length_b   1.000
_cell.length_c   1.000
_cell.angle_alpha   90.00
_cell.angle_beta   90.00
_cell.angle_gamma   90.00
#
_symmetry.space_group_name_H-M   'P 1'
#
loop_
_entity.id
_entity.type
_entity.pdbx_description
1 polymer ?
#
loop_
_entity_poly.entity_id
_entity_poly.type
_entity_poly.pdbx_seq_one_letter_code
_entity_poly.pdbx_strand_id
1 'polypeptide(L)'
;LVLTIAVRGYMSNVSNNSFIIFSVCTILLGIGTSIATFIQSKKKYKVECRTRIEKYADYAEKKREEIAEDRQTEAEILKEIYHDLNYDMKTVINFSEELFDRMKKDEDFLHVYLGVGRAKAIREIDYKEQETFEIGDELMQIPHDIAEHFAYLDNVPIWLNLLEINAVGIIGTKEKTHEFLKNMVLDLAVRQYYGDIQMILLADDMLERYEWAKYLPHLFNERETRNIVYDTETKNNVFESLYKELIFRSEQKDNSEATYFIVFVMDERGIKNHPLARFIERAAELRVVFIFFETY
;
A
#
# COMPACT_ATOMS: atom_id res chain seq x y z
N LEU A 1 -53.77 44.86 -1.04
CA LEU A 1 -54.05 46.09 -1.86
C LEU A 1 -55.29 45.86 -2.72
N VAL A 2 -55.41 44.78 -3.55
CA VAL A 2 -56.58 44.46 -4.39
C VAL A 2 -57.84 44.24 -3.55
N LEU A 3 -57.74 43.56 -2.43
CA LEU A 3 -58.86 43.27 -1.52
C LEU A 3 -59.35 44.57 -0.87
N THR A 4 -58.46 45.48 -0.48
CA THR A 4 -58.81 46.80 0.09
C THR A 4 -59.49 47.70 -0.94
N ILE A 5 -59.10 47.64 -2.21
CA ILE A 5 -59.72 48.39 -3.30
C ILE A 5 -61.12 47.85 -3.61
N ALA A 6 -61.24 46.48 -3.66
CA ALA A 6 -62.53 45.83 -3.87
C ALA A 6 -63.56 46.14 -2.77
N VAL A 7 -63.13 46.13 -1.52
CA VAL A 7 -63.99 46.48 -0.35
C VAL A 7 -64.42 47.95 -0.37
N ARG A 8 -63.50 48.88 -0.78
CA ARG A 8 -63.78 50.29 -0.88
C ARG A 8 -64.73 50.62 -2.06
N GLY A 9 -64.60 49.90 -3.19
CA GLY A 9 -65.53 49.99 -4.33
C GLY A 9 -66.95 49.48 -4.00
N TYR A 10 -67.08 48.45 -3.18
CA TYR A 10 -68.37 47.88 -2.71
C TYR A 10 -69.09 48.87 -1.79
N MET A 11 -68.35 49.65 -0.99
CA MET A 11 -68.93 50.63 -0.07
C MET A 11 -69.35 51.97 -0.74
N SER A 12 -68.84 52.25 -1.94
CA SER A 12 -69.16 53.52 -2.67
C SER A 12 -70.11 53.25 -3.80
N ASN A 13 -71.32 53.06 -3.67
CA ASN A 13 -72.49 52.88 -4.53
C ASN A 13 -72.40 53.38 -6.02
N VAL A 14 -71.18 53.20 -6.68
CA VAL A 14 -70.93 53.55 -8.04
C VAL A 14 -70.90 52.26 -8.85
N SER A 15 -71.69 52.24 -9.94
CA SER A 15 -71.83 51.17 -10.98
C SER A 15 -70.92 49.96 -10.86
N ASN A 16 -71.43 48.97 -10.13
CA ASN A 16 -70.71 47.86 -9.56
C ASN A 16 -70.04 46.88 -10.60
N ASN A 17 -70.55 46.78 -11.79
CA ASN A 17 -70.09 45.73 -12.76
C ASN A 17 -68.66 45.93 -13.33
N SER A 18 -68.30 47.19 -13.63
CA SER A 18 -66.98 47.44 -14.18
C SER A 18 -65.82 47.21 -13.20
N PHE A 19 -66.11 47.51 -11.88
CA PHE A 19 -65.11 47.29 -10.81
C PHE A 19 -64.88 45.81 -10.47
N ILE A 20 -66.02 45.06 -10.47
CA ILE A 20 -65.91 43.60 -10.27
C ILE A 20 -65.18 42.92 -11.41
N ILE A 21 -65.44 43.31 -12.67
CA ILE A 21 -64.74 42.79 -13.85
C ILE A 21 -63.24 43.10 -13.78
N PHE A 22 -62.87 44.34 -13.45
CA PHE A 22 -61.48 44.72 -13.28
C PHE A 22 -60.78 43.95 -12.16
N SER A 23 -61.41 43.75 -11.02
CA SER A 23 -60.90 42.99 -9.89
C SER A 23 -60.68 41.51 -10.25
N VAL A 24 -61.63 40.90 -10.96
CA VAL A 24 -61.54 39.50 -11.42
C VAL A 24 -60.42 39.36 -12.47
N CYS A 25 -60.32 40.30 -13.43
CA CYS A 25 -59.24 40.30 -14.39
C CYS A 25 -57.86 40.42 -13.74
N THR A 26 -57.72 41.28 -12.74
CA THR A 26 -56.42 41.45 -12.01
C THR A 26 -56.06 40.18 -11.23
N ILE A 27 -57.03 39.52 -10.63
CA ILE A 27 -56.80 38.24 -9.96
C ILE A 27 -56.40 37.14 -10.94
N LEU A 28 -57.10 37.04 -12.08
CA LEU A 28 -56.77 36.08 -13.14
C LEU A 28 -55.37 36.34 -13.76
N LEU A 29 -55.03 37.58 -14.00
CA LEU A 29 -53.67 37.94 -14.44
C LEU A 29 -52.60 37.58 -13.39
N GLY A 30 -52.90 37.84 -12.09
CA GLY A 30 -52.00 37.46 -11.00
C GLY A 30 -51.78 35.95 -10.89
N ILE A 31 -52.88 35.19 -11.03
CA ILE A 31 -52.79 33.71 -11.09
C ILE A 31 -52.05 33.26 -12.34
N GLY A 32 -52.34 33.82 -13.49
CA GLY A 32 -51.68 33.47 -14.76
C GLY A 32 -50.17 33.75 -14.73
N THR A 33 -49.77 34.90 -14.21
CA THR A 33 -48.35 35.24 -14.03
C THR A 33 -47.64 34.33 -13.02
N SER A 34 -48.29 33.96 -11.90
CA SER A 34 -47.79 33.03 -10.92
C SER A 34 -47.59 31.65 -11.49
N ILE A 35 -48.50 31.13 -12.29
CA ILE A 35 -48.40 29.85 -12.97
C ILE A 35 -47.26 29.90 -14.01
N ALA A 36 -47.18 30.95 -14.80
CA ALA A 36 -46.14 31.11 -15.80
C ALA A 36 -44.73 31.18 -15.18
N THR A 37 -44.55 31.94 -14.09
CA THR A 37 -43.29 32.02 -13.35
C THR A 37 -42.95 30.67 -12.68
N PHE A 38 -43.93 29.93 -12.13
CA PHE A 38 -43.70 28.61 -11.58
C PHE A 38 -43.21 27.62 -12.66
N ILE A 39 -43.86 27.60 -13.83
CA ILE A 39 -43.45 26.74 -14.96
C ILE A 39 -42.03 27.11 -15.45
N GLN A 40 -41.74 28.39 -15.53
CA GLN A 40 -40.45 28.88 -15.95
C GLN A 40 -39.36 28.53 -14.93
N SER A 41 -39.60 28.71 -13.64
CA SER A 41 -38.71 28.35 -12.55
C SER A 41 -38.45 26.83 -12.53
N LYS A 42 -39.49 26.01 -12.71
CA LYS A 42 -39.35 24.54 -12.80
C LYS A 42 -38.52 24.12 -14.01
N LYS A 43 -38.67 24.76 -15.16
CA LYS A 43 -37.87 24.51 -16.34
C LYS A 43 -36.38 24.91 -16.10
N LYS A 44 -36.17 26.10 -15.52
CA LYS A 44 -34.84 26.59 -15.18
C LYS A 44 -34.12 25.67 -14.21
N TYR A 45 -34.81 25.25 -13.13
CA TYR A 45 -34.28 24.30 -12.17
C TYR A 45 -33.86 22.97 -12.81
N LYS A 46 -34.67 22.41 -13.69
CA LYS A 46 -34.32 21.17 -14.40
C LYS A 46 -33.08 21.33 -15.28
N VAL A 47 -32.94 22.45 -15.96
CA VAL A 47 -31.76 22.75 -16.79
C VAL A 47 -30.52 22.92 -15.92
N GLU A 48 -30.63 23.64 -14.79
CA GLU A 48 -29.53 23.85 -13.85
C GLU A 48 -29.08 22.54 -13.21
N CYS A 49 -30.00 21.68 -12.80
CA CYS A 49 -29.69 20.34 -12.29
C CYS A 49 -28.96 19.50 -13.34
N ARG A 50 -29.44 19.48 -14.57
CA ARG A 50 -28.81 18.73 -15.66
C ARG A 50 -27.40 19.25 -15.96
N THR A 51 -27.24 20.56 -16.06
CA THR A 51 -25.92 21.18 -16.28
C THR A 51 -24.96 20.90 -15.13
N ARG A 52 -25.45 20.86 -13.88
CA ARG A 52 -24.65 20.49 -12.72
C ARG A 52 -24.17 19.04 -12.82
N ILE A 53 -25.04 18.11 -13.17
CA ILE A 53 -24.70 16.70 -13.35
C ILE A 53 -23.65 16.53 -14.46
N GLU A 54 -23.88 17.15 -15.61
CA GLU A 54 -22.94 17.10 -16.75
C GLU A 54 -21.56 17.65 -16.36
N LYS A 55 -21.50 18.83 -15.73
CA LYS A 55 -20.23 19.45 -15.30
C LYS A 55 -19.51 18.62 -14.22
N TYR A 56 -20.28 17.99 -13.34
CA TYR A 56 -19.68 17.12 -12.32
C TYR A 56 -19.13 15.83 -12.92
N ALA A 57 -19.85 15.24 -13.89
CA ALA A 57 -19.39 14.07 -14.62
C ALA A 57 -18.09 14.37 -15.40
N ASP A 58 -18.04 15.51 -16.10
CA ASP A 58 -16.83 15.95 -16.80
C ASP A 58 -15.65 16.18 -15.83
N TYR A 59 -15.92 16.76 -14.66
CA TYR A 59 -14.90 16.94 -13.62
C TYR A 59 -14.41 15.59 -13.06
N ALA A 60 -15.32 14.68 -12.77
CA ALA A 60 -15.00 13.37 -12.25
C ALA A 60 -14.17 12.55 -13.27
N GLU A 61 -14.49 12.63 -14.55
CA GLU A 61 -13.73 11.96 -15.61
C GLU A 61 -12.30 12.51 -15.72
N LYS A 62 -12.13 13.83 -15.71
CA LYS A 62 -10.81 14.45 -15.68
C LYS A 62 -9.99 14.01 -14.45
N LYS A 63 -10.64 13.93 -13.28
CA LYS A 63 -9.96 13.44 -12.07
C LYS A 63 -9.58 11.97 -12.15
N ARG A 64 -10.40 11.17 -12.81
CA ARG A 64 -10.10 9.77 -13.09
C ARG A 64 -8.88 9.61 -13.99
N GLU A 65 -8.78 10.42 -15.04
CA GLU A 65 -7.62 10.46 -15.93
C GLU A 65 -6.35 10.89 -15.18
N GLU A 66 -6.39 11.98 -14.42
CA GLU A 66 -5.26 12.47 -13.61
C GLU A 66 -4.78 11.39 -12.63
N ILE A 67 -5.71 10.71 -11.91
CA ILE A 67 -5.36 9.64 -10.97
C ILE A 67 -4.77 8.43 -11.70
N ALA A 68 -5.29 8.09 -12.88
CA ALA A 68 -4.76 6.98 -13.68
C ALA A 68 -3.30 7.25 -14.11
N GLU A 69 -2.97 8.47 -14.54
CA GLU A 69 -1.60 8.88 -14.86
C GLU A 69 -0.69 8.84 -13.63
N ASP A 70 -1.18 9.31 -12.47
CA ASP A 70 -0.43 9.23 -11.21
C ASP A 70 -0.16 7.77 -10.80
N ARG A 71 -1.15 6.87 -10.97
CA ARG A 71 -0.99 5.43 -10.68
C ARG A 71 -0.01 4.74 -11.62
N GLN A 72 -0.02 5.12 -12.89
CA GLN A 72 0.98 4.62 -13.84
C GLN A 72 2.38 5.08 -13.43
N THR A 73 2.54 6.35 -13.10
CA THR A 73 3.83 6.92 -12.65
C THR A 73 4.32 6.23 -11.36
N GLU A 74 3.42 6.01 -10.40
CA GLU A 74 3.74 5.29 -9.16
C GLU A 74 4.20 3.85 -9.45
N ALA A 75 3.53 3.14 -10.36
CA ALA A 75 3.91 1.80 -10.76
C ALA A 75 5.27 1.75 -11.48
N GLU A 76 5.61 2.75 -12.28
CA GLU A 76 6.90 2.88 -12.95
C GLU A 76 8.03 3.13 -11.93
N ILE A 77 7.82 4.05 -10.98
CA ILE A 77 8.78 4.34 -9.89
C ILE A 77 9.01 3.10 -9.04
N LEU A 78 7.96 2.34 -8.68
CA LEU A 78 8.12 1.11 -7.92
C LEU A 78 8.97 0.07 -8.66
N LYS A 79 8.81 -0.05 -9.98
CA LYS A 79 9.63 -0.94 -10.81
C LYS A 79 11.07 -0.48 -10.93
N GLU A 80 11.31 0.82 -10.81
CA GLU A 80 12.66 1.40 -10.82
C GLU A 80 13.37 1.23 -9.46
N ILE A 81 12.63 1.23 -8.35
CA ILE A 81 13.21 1.02 -7.01
C ILE A 81 13.40 -0.47 -6.71
N TYR A 82 12.40 -1.31 -7.03
CA TYR A 82 12.38 -2.74 -6.71
C TYR A 82 12.50 -3.57 -7.98
N HIS A 83 13.73 -3.87 -8.35
CA HIS A 83 14.05 -4.63 -9.54
C HIS A 83 13.89 -6.13 -9.34
N ASP A 84 13.76 -6.87 -10.44
CA ASP A 84 13.78 -8.33 -10.46
C ASP A 84 15.20 -8.89 -10.47
N LEU A 85 15.33 -10.21 -10.25
CA LEU A 85 16.62 -10.88 -10.27
C LEU A 85 17.37 -10.78 -11.61
N ASN A 86 16.68 -10.58 -12.73
CA ASN A 86 17.37 -10.42 -14.01
C ASN A 86 18.13 -9.09 -14.06
N TYR A 87 17.58 -8.08 -13.42
CA TYR A 87 18.26 -6.81 -13.24
C TYR A 87 19.46 -6.96 -12.30
N ASP A 88 19.26 -7.60 -11.13
CA ASP A 88 20.34 -7.87 -10.18
C ASP A 88 21.50 -8.64 -10.80
N MET A 89 21.20 -9.64 -11.63
CA MET A 89 22.23 -10.37 -12.40
C MET A 89 23.01 -9.46 -13.35
N LYS A 90 22.34 -8.51 -14.01
CA LYS A 90 23.03 -7.53 -14.88
C LYS A 90 23.89 -6.56 -14.07
N THR A 91 23.41 -6.11 -12.92
CA THR A 91 24.15 -5.27 -11.97
C THR A 91 25.48 -5.92 -11.58
N VAL A 92 25.45 -7.22 -11.23
CA VAL A 92 26.65 -7.98 -10.89
C VAL A 92 27.59 -8.16 -12.10
N ILE A 93 27.06 -8.56 -13.26
CA ILE A 93 27.89 -8.81 -14.47
C ILE A 93 28.57 -7.53 -14.94
N ASN A 94 27.88 -6.39 -14.85
CA ASN A 94 28.37 -5.10 -15.33
C ASN A 94 29.19 -4.34 -14.28
N PHE A 95 29.26 -4.82 -13.04
CA PHE A 95 29.83 -4.08 -11.90
C PHE A 95 29.21 -2.68 -11.79
N SER A 96 27.87 -2.62 -11.84
CA SER A 96 27.13 -1.37 -11.76
C SER A 96 27.31 -0.69 -10.40
N GLU A 97 27.13 0.63 -10.35
CA GLU A 97 27.18 1.45 -9.12
C GLU A 97 26.09 1.05 -8.11
N GLU A 98 25.06 0.35 -8.56
CA GLU A 98 23.95 -0.14 -7.74
C GLU A 98 24.29 -1.43 -6.95
N LEU A 99 25.50 -1.98 -7.14
CA LEU A 99 25.96 -3.10 -6.34
C LEU A 99 26.24 -2.64 -4.91
N PHE A 100 25.52 -3.24 -3.92
CA PHE A 100 25.58 -2.88 -2.50
C PHE A 100 25.14 -1.43 -2.22
N ASP A 101 24.16 -0.93 -2.96
CA ASP A 101 23.67 0.45 -2.87
C ASP A 101 22.84 0.72 -1.61
N ARG A 102 22.26 -0.33 -0.98
CA ARG A 102 21.42 -0.20 0.22
C ARG A 102 22.22 -0.38 1.51
N MET A 103 22.27 0.68 2.30
CA MET A 103 22.98 0.73 3.58
C MET A 103 22.00 0.94 4.74
N LYS A 104 22.45 0.75 5.98
CA LYS A 104 21.65 0.92 7.22
C LYS A 104 20.87 2.24 7.33
N LYS A 105 21.31 3.30 6.64
CA LYS A 105 20.71 4.64 6.70
C LYS A 105 19.64 4.87 5.66
N ASP A 106 19.51 3.97 4.69
CA ASP A 106 18.57 4.12 3.59
C ASP A 106 17.19 3.62 3.99
N GLU A 107 16.15 4.26 3.48
CA GLU A 107 14.77 3.94 3.81
C GLU A 107 14.35 2.55 3.32
N ASP A 108 15.02 2.04 2.29
CA ASP A 108 14.79 0.73 1.69
C ASP A 108 15.78 -0.34 2.17
N PHE A 109 16.56 -0.06 3.23
CA PHE A 109 17.40 -1.05 3.89
C PHE A 109 16.59 -2.25 4.34
N LEU A 110 17.04 -3.45 3.99
CA LEU A 110 16.36 -4.73 4.26
C LEU A 110 14.96 -4.87 3.63
N HIS A 111 14.66 -4.07 2.61
CA HIS A 111 13.54 -4.36 1.74
C HIS A 111 13.95 -5.46 0.76
N VAL A 112 13.20 -6.55 0.75
CA VAL A 112 13.46 -7.73 -0.08
C VAL A 112 12.37 -7.86 -1.14
N TYR A 113 12.76 -8.05 -2.39
CA TYR A 113 11.84 -8.29 -3.49
C TYR A 113 11.25 -9.70 -3.41
N LEU A 114 9.93 -9.80 -3.45
CA LEU A 114 9.20 -11.07 -3.36
C LEU A 114 8.66 -11.55 -4.72
N GLY A 115 8.50 -10.63 -5.67
CA GLY A 115 7.91 -10.92 -6.97
C GLY A 115 7.02 -9.79 -7.46
N VAL A 116 6.16 -10.08 -8.41
CA VAL A 116 5.20 -9.14 -8.99
C VAL A 116 3.79 -9.54 -8.62
N GLY A 117 2.96 -8.57 -8.25
CA GLY A 117 1.59 -8.82 -7.83
C GLY A 117 0.74 -7.57 -7.79
N ARG A 118 -0.32 -7.65 -6.99
CA ARG A 118 -1.23 -6.54 -6.70
C ARG A 118 -0.89 -5.97 -5.32
N ALA A 119 -0.60 -4.68 -5.26
CA ALA A 119 -0.31 -3.97 -4.01
C ALA A 119 -1.25 -2.79 -3.80
N LYS A 120 -1.47 -2.41 -2.54
CA LYS A 120 -2.16 -1.16 -2.23
C LYS A 120 -1.28 0.01 -2.69
N ALA A 121 -1.88 0.99 -3.33
CA ALA A 121 -1.19 2.21 -3.72
C ALA A 121 -0.65 2.95 -2.49
N ILE A 122 0.56 3.48 -2.57
CA ILE A 122 1.22 4.20 -1.47
C ILE A 122 0.53 5.54 -1.23
N ARG A 123 0.18 6.24 -2.32
CA ARG A 123 -0.54 7.50 -2.22
C ARG A 123 -2.03 7.24 -2.08
N GLU A 124 -2.60 7.63 -0.94
CA GLU A 124 -4.04 7.57 -0.73
C GLU A 124 -4.75 8.70 -1.48
N ILE A 125 -5.95 8.41 -1.99
CA ILE A 125 -6.80 9.41 -2.62
C ILE A 125 -7.57 10.09 -1.50
N ASP A 126 -7.27 11.36 -1.25
CA ASP A 126 -7.99 12.17 -0.26
C ASP A 126 -9.29 12.69 -0.86
N TYR A 127 -10.41 12.24 -0.35
CA TYR A 127 -11.73 12.78 -0.64
C TYR A 127 -12.53 12.92 0.66
N LYS A 128 -13.37 13.97 0.73
CA LYS A 128 -14.21 14.18 1.90
C LYS A 128 -15.52 13.40 1.75
N GLU A 129 -15.69 12.39 2.56
CA GLU A 129 -17.00 11.79 2.77
C GLU A 129 -17.95 12.84 3.38
N GLN A 130 -19.05 13.13 2.68
CA GLN A 130 -20.07 13.98 3.23
C GLN A 130 -21.05 13.09 4.02
N GLU A 131 -21.14 13.33 5.32
CA GLU A 131 -22.21 12.75 6.14
C GLU A 131 -23.57 13.25 5.63
N THR A 132 -24.28 12.43 4.89
CA THR A 132 -25.63 12.75 4.42
C THR A 132 -26.67 12.15 5.34
N PHE A 133 -27.40 13.00 5.98
CA PHE A 133 -28.62 12.61 6.73
C PHE A 133 -29.86 12.52 5.83
N GLU A 134 -29.75 12.85 4.55
CA GLU A 134 -30.87 12.87 3.58
C GLU A 134 -30.50 12.14 2.28
N ILE A 135 -31.53 11.68 1.59
CA ILE A 135 -31.60 10.91 0.33
C ILE A 135 -30.30 10.94 -0.49
N GLY A 136 -29.62 9.79 -0.57
CA GLY A 136 -28.34 9.66 -1.27
C GLY A 136 -28.41 10.17 -2.70
N ASP A 137 -27.64 11.22 -2.99
CA ASP A 137 -27.42 11.68 -4.36
C ASP A 137 -26.39 10.71 -5.00
N GLU A 138 -26.74 10.07 -6.12
CA GLU A 138 -25.86 9.15 -6.84
C GLU A 138 -24.49 9.78 -7.17
N LEU A 139 -24.46 11.11 -7.33
CA LEU A 139 -23.22 11.84 -7.57
C LEU A 139 -22.24 11.80 -6.39
N MET A 140 -22.71 11.55 -5.19
CA MET A 140 -21.86 11.49 -3.98
C MET A 140 -21.08 10.18 -3.88
N GLN A 141 -21.51 9.14 -4.59
CA GLN A 141 -20.79 7.86 -4.64
C GLN A 141 -19.60 7.90 -5.58
N ILE A 142 -19.62 8.78 -6.58
CA ILE A 142 -18.55 8.84 -7.59
C ILE A 142 -17.14 9.00 -7.01
N PRO A 143 -16.85 9.86 -6.01
CA PRO A 143 -15.53 9.94 -5.42
C PRO A 143 -15.10 8.66 -4.70
N HIS A 144 -16.05 8.00 -4.02
CA HIS A 144 -15.80 6.72 -3.37
C HIS A 144 -15.45 5.64 -4.37
N ASP A 145 -16.25 5.51 -5.45
CA ASP A 145 -16.01 4.52 -6.52
C ASP A 145 -14.66 4.75 -7.21
N ILE A 146 -14.27 6.00 -7.41
CA ILE A 146 -12.94 6.35 -7.95
C ILE A 146 -11.85 5.93 -6.98
N ALA A 147 -11.99 6.25 -5.69
CA ALA A 147 -11.00 5.91 -4.68
C ALA A 147 -10.85 4.39 -4.53
N GLU A 148 -11.94 3.63 -4.53
CA GLU A 148 -11.93 2.18 -4.48
C GLU A 148 -11.28 1.56 -5.73
N HIS A 149 -11.63 2.07 -6.91
CA HIS A 149 -11.08 1.59 -8.18
C HIS A 149 -9.55 1.74 -8.26
N PHE A 150 -9.03 2.87 -7.77
CA PHE A 150 -7.61 3.19 -7.80
C PHE A 150 -6.88 2.90 -6.49
N ALA A 151 -7.49 2.16 -5.55
CA ALA A 151 -6.87 1.82 -4.27
C ALA A 151 -5.67 0.87 -4.42
N TYR A 152 -5.61 0.12 -5.52
CA TYR A 152 -4.58 -0.89 -5.75
C TYR A 152 -3.91 -0.69 -7.11
N LEU A 153 -2.63 -1.08 -7.16
CA LEU A 153 -1.83 -1.19 -8.37
C LEU A 153 -1.68 -2.67 -8.75
N ASP A 154 -1.90 -2.99 -10.00
CA ASP A 154 -1.68 -4.32 -10.53
C ASP A 154 -0.32 -4.42 -11.23
N ASN A 155 0.29 -5.60 -11.19
CA ASN A 155 1.55 -5.89 -11.86
C ASN A 155 2.72 -4.98 -11.41
N VAL A 156 2.79 -4.73 -10.10
CA VAL A 156 3.86 -3.98 -9.46
C VAL A 156 4.73 -4.88 -8.58
N PRO A 157 5.98 -4.50 -8.29
CA PRO A 157 6.82 -5.21 -7.36
C PRO A 157 6.16 -5.33 -5.98
N ILE A 158 6.27 -6.51 -5.39
CA ILE A 158 5.92 -6.76 -3.99
C ILE A 158 7.22 -6.91 -3.22
N TRP A 159 7.36 -6.18 -2.14
CA TRP A 159 8.52 -6.23 -1.25
C TRP A 159 8.13 -6.46 0.19
N LEU A 160 9.08 -6.88 0.99
CA LEU A 160 8.93 -7.10 2.42
C LEU A 160 10.03 -6.33 3.16
N ASN A 161 9.64 -5.50 4.11
CA ASN A 161 10.58 -4.85 5.02
C ASN A 161 10.91 -5.81 6.17
N LEU A 162 12.14 -6.30 6.23
CA LEU A 162 12.59 -7.25 7.26
C LEU A 162 12.97 -6.56 8.58
N LEU A 163 13.14 -5.24 8.61
CA LEU A 163 13.57 -4.50 9.81
C LEU A 163 12.61 -4.62 10.99
N GLU A 164 11.31 -4.64 10.69
CA GLU A 164 10.25 -4.57 11.71
C GLU A 164 9.65 -5.94 12.02
N ILE A 165 10.20 -7.00 11.43
CA ILE A 165 9.63 -8.35 11.49
C ILE A 165 10.51 -9.25 12.32
N ASN A 166 9.95 -9.93 13.31
CA ASN A 166 10.65 -10.92 14.11
C ASN A 166 10.88 -12.23 13.35
N ALA A 167 9.84 -12.70 12.67
CA ALA A 167 9.86 -13.94 11.92
C ALA A 167 8.88 -13.93 10.75
N VAL A 168 9.25 -14.61 9.66
CA VAL A 168 8.43 -14.80 8.45
C VAL A 168 8.31 -16.29 8.18
N GLY A 169 7.11 -16.77 7.87
CA GLY A 169 6.85 -18.12 7.41
C GLY A 169 6.55 -18.15 5.91
N ILE A 170 7.27 -18.95 5.16
CA ILE A 170 7.08 -19.15 3.72
C ILE A 170 6.67 -20.61 3.50
N ILE A 171 5.47 -20.83 3.00
CA ILE A 171 4.87 -22.16 2.81
C ILE A 171 4.66 -22.39 1.32
N GLY A 172 5.14 -23.54 0.82
CA GLY A 172 4.99 -23.88 -0.59
C GLY A 172 5.41 -25.30 -0.94
N THR A 173 5.45 -25.62 -2.23
CA THR A 173 6.07 -26.87 -2.67
C THR A 173 7.59 -26.81 -2.50
N LYS A 174 8.23 -27.96 -2.34
CA LYS A 174 9.67 -28.04 -2.12
C LYS A 174 10.50 -27.27 -3.15
N GLU A 175 10.15 -27.41 -4.41
CA GLU A 175 10.86 -26.72 -5.50
C GLU A 175 10.72 -25.20 -5.41
N LYS A 176 9.50 -24.72 -5.16
CA LYS A 176 9.22 -23.28 -5.07
C LYS A 176 9.83 -22.64 -3.84
N THR A 177 9.81 -23.31 -2.70
CA THR A 177 10.44 -22.77 -1.48
C THR A 177 11.95 -22.66 -1.63
N HIS A 178 12.61 -23.61 -2.32
CA HIS A 178 14.03 -23.51 -2.62
C HIS A 178 14.36 -22.40 -3.63
N GLU A 179 13.54 -22.26 -4.67
CA GLU A 179 13.68 -21.18 -5.64
C GLU A 179 13.51 -19.83 -4.97
N PHE A 180 12.52 -19.71 -4.12
CA PHE A 180 12.24 -18.47 -3.38
C PHE A 180 13.36 -18.12 -2.40
N LEU A 181 13.88 -19.09 -1.65
CA LEU A 181 15.05 -18.90 -0.80
C LEU A 181 16.27 -18.39 -1.61
N LYS A 182 16.55 -19.04 -2.75
CA LYS A 182 17.63 -18.61 -3.62
C LYS A 182 17.46 -17.17 -4.08
N ASN A 183 16.24 -16.81 -4.48
CA ASN A 183 15.92 -15.47 -4.95
C ASN A 183 16.11 -14.42 -3.85
N MET A 184 15.63 -14.69 -2.63
CA MET A 184 15.82 -13.79 -1.49
C MET A 184 17.31 -13.62 -1.11
N VAL A 185 18.06 -14.71 -1.08
CA VAL A 185 19.49 -14.65 -0.76
C VAL A 185 20.27 -13.86 -1.81
N LEU A 186 19.92 -14.01 -3.09
CA LEU A 186 20.58 -13.27 -4.18
C LEU A 186 20.20 -11.79 -4.17
N ASP A 187 18.93 -11.45 -4.01
CA ASP A 187 18.47 -10.06 -3.92
C ASP A 187 19.18 -9.33 -2.76
N LEU A 188 19.22 -9.94 -1.57
CA LEU A 188 19.94 -9.39 -0.43
C LEU A 188 21.44 -9.27 -0.68
N ALA A 189 22.05 -10.27 -1.32
CA ALA A 189 23.50 -10.29 -1.56
C ALA A 189 23.94 -9.28 -2.62
N VAL A 190 23.06 -8.89 -3.55
CA VAL A 190 23.38 -7.90 -4.58
C VAL A 190 23.18 -6.49 -4.05
N ARG A 191 22.12 -6.27 -3.29
CA ARG A 191 21.69 -4.91 -2.90
C ARG A 191 22.21 -4.45 -1.56
N GLN A 192 22.34 -5.36 -0.59
CA GLN A 192 22.71 -4.98 0.77
C GLN A 192 24.25 -5.03 0.95
N TYR A 193 24.79 -4.06 1.63
CA TYR A 193 26.21 -4.06 1.95
C TYR A 193 26.55 -5.18 2.94
N TYR A 194 27.52 -6.03 2.60
CA TYR A 194 27.89 -7.20 3.42
C TYR A 194 28.48 -6.86 4.81
N GLY A 195 28.88 -5.62 5.06
CA GLY A 195 29.28 -5.14 6.39
C GLY A 195 28.10 -4.83 7.29
N ASP A 196 26.91 -4.57 6.71
CA ASP A 196 25.71 -4.19 7.43
C ASP A 196 24.79 -5.37 7.75
N ILE A 197 24.86 -6.41 6.92
CA ILE A 197 24.08 -7.63 7.10
C ILE A 197 24.94 -8.88 7.13
N GLN A 198 24.47 -9.87 7.85
CA GLN A 198 25.07 -11.20 7.88
C GLN A 198 23.97 -12.26 7.72
N MET A 199 24.14 -13.15 6.77
CA MET A 199 23.18 -14.22 6.52
C MET A 199 23.63 -15.52 7.21
N ILE A 200 22.67 -16.30 7.69
CA ILE A 200 22.87 -17.62 8.24
C ILE A 200 21.92 -18.57 7.52
N LEU A 201 22.46 -19.61 6.90
CA LEU A 201 21.69 -20.56 6.10
C LEU A 201 21.70 -21.95 6.75
N LEU A 202 20.53 -22.39 7.21
CA LEU A 202 20.31 -23.75 7.68
C LEU A 202 19.77 -24.60 6.53
N ALA A 203 20.64 -25.40 5.94
CA ALA A 203 20.37 -26.15 4.71
C ALA A 203 20.67 -27.64 4.85
N ASP A 204 20.40 -28.23 6.00
CA ASP A 204 20.64 -29.64 6.36
C ASP A 204 21.09 -30.53 5.16
N ASP A 205 20.32 -31.42 4.64
CA ASP A 205 20.66 -32.38 3.57
C ASP A 205 20.88 -31.73 2.16
N MET A 206 21.04 -30.40 2.09
CA MET A 206 20.98 -29.67 0.84
C MET A 206 22.24 -28.88 0.48
N LEU A 207 23.37 -29.21 1.07
CA LEU A 207 24.64 -28.51 0.83
C LEU A 207 24.98 -28.41 -0.67
N GLU A 208 24.77 -29.47 -1.42
CA GLU A 208 25.02 -29.48 -2.86
C GLU A 208 24.17 -28.43 -3.62
N ARG A 209 22.92 -28.25 -3.21
CA ARG A 209 22.00 -27.29 -3.82
C ARG A 209 22.39 -25.85 -3.53
N TYR A 210 23.01 -25.59 -2.38
CA TYR A 210 23.43 -24.26 -1.95
C TYR A 210 24.95 -24.07 -1.98
N GLU A 211 25.66 -24.90 -2.69
CA GLU A 211 27.12 -24.80 -2.83
C GLU A 211 27.58 -23.43 -3.39
N TRP A 212 26.78 -22.83 -4.25
CA TRP A 212 27.04 -21.50 -4.80
C TRP A 212 27.08 -20.41 -3.72
N ALA A 213 26.29 -20.54 -2.64
CA ALA A 213 26.20 -19.56 -1.57
C ALA A 213 27.50 -19.43 -0.77
N LYS A 214 28.37 -20.44 -0.80
CA LYS A 214 29.67 -20.43 -0.10
C LYS A 214 30.60 -19.30 -0.53
N TYR A 215 30.32 -18.66 -1.66
CA TYR A 215 31.14 -17.57 -2.20
C TYR A 215 30.61 -16.18 -1.79
N LEU A 216 29.42 -16.11 -1.20
CA LEU A 216 28.81 -14.84 -0.80
C LEU A 216 29.49 -14.28 0.46
N PRO A 217 29.99 -13.03 0.45
CA PRO A 217 30.61 -12.42 1.61
C PRO A 217 29.65 -12.30 2.81
N HIS A 218 28.36 -12.15 2.58
CA HIS A 218 27.32 -12.07 3.60
C HIS A 218 27.16 -13.33 4.47
N LEU A 219 27.69 -14.46 4.02
CA LEU A 219 27.64 -15.74 4.75
C LEU A 219 28.91 -16.02 5.56
N PHE A 220 29.83 -15.05 5.64
CA PHE A 220 31.00 -15.15 6.50
C PHE A 220 30.79 -14.39 7.79
N ASN A 221 31.22 -14.94 8.90
CA ASN A 221 31.28 -14.24 10.17
C ASN A 221 32.64 -13.51 10.34
N GLU A 222 32.79 -12.76 11.43
CA GLU A 222 34.03 -12.03 11.74
C GLU A 222 35.29 -12.91 11.83
N ARG A 223 35.13 -14.22 12.01
CA ARG A 223 36.21 -15.21 12.05
C ARG A 223 36.47 -15.86 10.71
N GLU A 224 35.93 -15.31 9.63
CA GLU A 224 36.01 -15.86 8.27
C GLU A 224 35.47 -17.31 8.14
N THR A 225 34.64 -17.75 9.09
CA THR A 225 33.90 -19.00 9.00
C THR A 225 32.53 -18.78 8.36
N ARG A 226 32.10 -19.80 7.60
CA ARG A 226 30.81 -19.73 6.88
C ARG A 226 29.64 -20.02 7.80
N ASN A 227 28.63 -19.20 7.74
CA ASN A 227 27.36 -19.39 8.45
C ASN A 227 26.40 -20.29 7.65
N ILE A 228 26.91 -21.41 7.14
CA ILE A 228 26.12 -22.44 6.45
C ILE A 228 26.09 -23.67 7.33
N VAL A 229 24.89 -24.08 7.73
CA VAL A 229 24.63 -25.25 8.56
C VAL A 229 24.21 -26.41 7.67
N TYR A 230 24.99 -27.46 7.62
CA TYR A 230 24.74 -28.66 6.82
C TYR A 230 24.91 -29.98 7.60
N ASP A 231 25.49 -29.93 8.80
CA ASP A 231 25.64 -31.05 9.69
C ASP A 231 25.48 -30.64 11.16
N THR A 232 25.58 -31.61 12.07
CA THR A 232 25.40 -31.35 13.51
C THR A 232 26.52 -30.50 14.09
N GLU A 233 27.73 -30.61 13.59
CA GLU A 233 28.89 -29.87 14.10
C GLU A 233 28.79 -28.39 13.69
N THR A 234 28.55 -28.11 12.43
CA THR A 234 28.35 -26.74 11.93
C THR A 234 27.15 -26.09 12.59
N LYS A 235 26.06 -26.85 12.80
CA LYS A 235 24.88 -26.36 13.53
C LYS A 235 25.22 -25.94 14.95
N ASN A 236 25.90 -26.78 15.71
CA ASN A 236 26.25 -26.45 17.09
C ASN A 236 27.13 -25.21 17.14
N ASN A 237 28.12 -25.11 16.25
CA ASN A 237 29.03 -23.97 16.21
C ASN A 237 28.33 -22.66 15.84
N VAL A 238 27.49 -22.66 14.79
CA VAL A 238 26.74 -21.47 14.33
C VAL A 238 25.69 -21.07 15.38
N PHE A 239 24.93 -22.02 15.91
CA PHE A 239 23.91 -21.73 16.90
C PHE A 239 24.48 -21.24 18.21
N GLU A 240 25.60 -21.79 18.68
CA GLU A 240 26.27 -21.30 19.89
C GLU A 240 26.80 -19.88 19.69
N SER A 241 27.38 -19.58 18.51
CA SER A 241 27.84 -18.25 18.19
C SER A 241 26.69 -17.23 18.15
N LEU A 242 25.63 -17.54 17.42
CA LEU A 242 24.44 -16.71 17.34
C LEU A 242 23.79 -16.51 18.71
N TYR A 243 23.70 -17.59 19.50
CA TYR A 243 23.11 -17.52 20.83
C TYR A 243 23.88 -16.59 21.77
N LYS A 244 25.21 -16.69 21.78
CA LYS A 244 26.08 -15.79 22.57
C LYS A 244 25.92 -14.33 22.15
N GLU A 245 25.85 -14.08 20.87
CA GLU A 245 25.64 -12.75 20.32
C GLU A 245 24.27 -12.20 20.70
N LEU A 246 23.20 -12.98 20.61
CA LEU A 246 21.87 -12.52 20.99
C LEU A 246 21.71 -12.31 22.51
N ILE A 247 22.41 -13.08 23.36
CA ILE A 247 22.51 -12.77 24.79
C ILE A 247 23.18 -11.41 24.96
N PHE A 248 24.34 -11.21 24.37
CA PHE A 248 25.07 -9.96 24.46
C PHE A 248 24.20 -8.78 24.06
N ARG A 249 23.52 -8.85 22.91
CA ARG A 249 22.60 -7.80 22.43
C ARG A 249 21.39 -7.61 23.35
N SER A 250 20.90 -8.65 24.00
CA SER A 250 19.76 -8.54 24.93
C SER A 250 20.11 -7.76 26.20
N GLU A 251 21.39 -7.64 26.53
CA GLU A 251 21.91 -6.87 27.68
C GLU A 251 22.29 -5.43 27.30
N GLN A 252 22.40 -5.11 25.99
CA GLN A 252 22.65 -3.76 25.52
C GLN A 252 21.40 -2.92 25.54
N LYS A 253 21.58 -1.61 25.75
CA LYS A 253 20.48 -0.64 25.71
C LYS A 253 20.08 -0.26 24.28
N ASP A 254 21.03 -0.32 23.37
CA ASP A 254 20.86 0.09 21.98
C ASP A 254 21.70 -0.84 21.08
N ASN A 255 21.04 -1.41 20.08
CA ASN A 255 21.63 -2.29 19.07
C ASN A 255 21.63 -1.64 17.67
N SER A 256 21.37 -0.32 17.56
CA SER A 256 21.18 0.36 16.27
C SER A 256 22.37 0.20 15.31
N GLU A 257 23.58 0.15 15.83
CA GLU A 257 24.81 0.00 15.05
C GLU A 257 25.21 -1.46 14.80
N ALA A 258 24.52 -2.43 15.43
CA ALA A 258 24.87 -3.84 15.25
C ALA A 258 24.56 -4.33 13.81
N THR A 259 25.40 -5.25 13.32
CA THR A 259 25.14 -5.96 12.05
C THR A 259 23.82 -6.70 12.12
N TYR A 260 23.01 -6.65 11.07
CA TYR A 260 21.71 -7.30 11.05
C TYR A 260 21.85 -8.77 10.64
N PHE A 261 21.29 -9.69 11.41
CA PHE A 261 21.30 -11.11 11.08
C PHE A 261 20.03 -11.53 10.37
N ILE A 262 20.18 -12.27 9.26
CA ILE A 262 19.07 -12.87 8.52
C ILE A 262 19.26 -14.38 8.56
N VAL A 263 18.38 -15.08 9.28
CA VAL A 263 18.49 -16.52 9.52
C VAL A 263 17.46 -17.25 8.66
N PHE A 264 17.92 -17.91 7.62
CA PHE A 264 17.10 -18.75 6.73
C PHE A 264 17.04 -20.17 7.29
N VAL A 265 15.82 -20.63 7.58
CA VAL A 265 15.56 -21.91 8.25
C VAL A 265 14.76 -22.81 7.34
N MET A 266 15.41 -23.81 6.74
CA MET A 266 14.76 -24.84 5.91
C MET A 266 14.31 -26.06 6.72
N ASP A 267 14.82 -26.24 7.94
CA ASP A 267 14.46 -27.32 8.86
C ASP A 267 14.23 -26.78 10.27
N GLU A 268 12.99 -26.77 10.71
CA GLU A 268 12.59 -26.27 12.03
C GLU A 268 13.10 -27.10 13.20
N ARG A 269 13.41 -28.38 12.98
CA ARG A 269 13.77 -29.34 14.06
C ARG A 269 14.94 -28.85 14.90
N GLY A 270 15.82 -28.05 14.32
CA GLY A 270 16.99 -27.54 15.01
C GLY A 270 16.73 -26.34 15.92
N ILE A 271 15.95 -25.38 15.50
CA ILE A 271 15.69 -24.15 16.28
C ILE A 271 14.67 -24.39 17.38
N LYS A 272 13.61 -25.15 17.12
CA LYS A 272 12.49 -25.37 18.04
C LYS A 272 12.92 -25.90 19.42
N ASN A 273 13.96 -26.73 19.44
CA ASN A 273 14.48 -27.34 20.67
C ASN A 273 15.76 -26.63 21.19
N HIS A 274 16.19 -25.56 20.54
CA HIS A 274 17.38 -24.81 20.93
C HIS A 274 16.99 -23.54 21.72
N PRO A 275 17.81 -23.10 22.70
CA PRO A 275 17.55 -21.87 23.45
C PRO A 275 17.42 -20.60 22.60
N LEU A 276 17.86 -20.62 21.34
CA LEU A 276 17.64 -19.54 20.36
C LEU A 276 16.15 -19.22 20.14
N ALA A 277 15.27 -20.22 20.27
CA ALA A 277 13.84 -20.05 20.07
C ALA A 277 13.23 -18.95 20.94
N ARG A 278 13.78 -18.71 22.12
CA ARG A 278 13.31 -17.64 23.03
C ARG A 278 13.49 -16.23 22.51
N PHE A 279 14.41 -16.04 21.54
CA PHE A 279 14.69 -14.74 20.98
C PHE A 279 13.81 -14.41 19.75
N ILE A 280 13.06 -15.38 19.21
CA ILE A 280 12.25 -15.19 18.01
C ILE A 280 11.20 -14.11 18.24
N GLU A 281 10.53 -14.07 19.38
CA GLU A 281 9.49 -13.07 19.68
C GLU A 281 10.00 -11.62 19.78
N ARG A 282 11.31 -11.45 19.98
CA ARG A 282 11.98 -10.16 20.14
C ARG A 282 13.10 -9.96 19.13
N ALA A 283 13.07 -10.69 18.04
CA ALA A 283 14.17 -10.77 17.10
C ALA A 283 14.52 -9.40 16.47
N ALA A 284 13.51 -8.64 16.06
CA ALA A 284 13.71 -7.32 15.47
C ALA A 284 14.44 -6.34 16.42
N GLU A 285 14.13 -6.35 17.72
CA GLU A 285 14.84 -5.54 18.74
C GLU A 285 16.31 -5.93 18.85
N LEU A 286 16.65 -7.17 18.56
CA LEU A 286 18.00 -7.72 18.61
C LEU A 286 18.72 -7.67 17.25
N ARG A 287 18.16 -7.00 16.26
CA ARG A 287 18.69 -6.93 14.91
C ARG A 287 18.89 -8.31 14.28
N VAL A 288 17.86 -9.14 14.39
CA VAL A 288 17.80 -10.44 13.71
C VAL A 288 16.39 -10.69 13.20
N VAL A 289 16.28 -11.36 12.06
CA VAL A 289 15.02 -11.89 11.52
C VAL A 289 15.17 -13.38 11.23
N PHE A 290 14.13 -14.16 11.53
CA PHE A 290 14.07 -15.58 11.20
C PHE A 290 13.10 -15.80 10.04
N ILE A 291 13.55 -16.46 8.98
CA ILE A 291 12.75 -16.78 7.80
C ILE A 291 12.62 -18.30 7.70
N PHE A 292 11.43 -18.79 8.02
CA PHE A 292 11.11 -20.21 8.02
C PHE A 292 10.51 -20.63 6.69
N PHE A 293 11.02 -21.73 6.15
CA PHE A 293 10.50 -22.34 4.92
C PHE A 293 9.88 -23.70 5.26
N GLU A 294 8.61 -23.84 4.95
CA GLU A 294 7.87 -25.08 5.18
C GLU A 294 7.30 -25.61 3.87
N THR A 295 7.37 -26.93 3.71
CA THR A 295 6.87 -27.61 2.51
C THR A 295 5.65 -28.45 2.85
N TYR A 296 4.65 -28.46 1.96
CA TYR A 296 3.47 -29.30 2.05
C TYR A 296 3.45 -30.36 0.95
#